data_b7f3ad69c243e8c19ae0f845e2653fec
#
_entry.id   b7f3ad69c243e8c19ae0f845e2653fec
#
_cell.length_a   1.000
_cell.length_b   1.000
_cell.length_c   1.000
_cell.angle_alpha   90.00
_cell.angle_beta   90.00
_cell.angle_gamma   90.00
#
_symmetry.space_group_name_H-M   'P 1'
#
loop_
_entity.id
_entity.type
_entity.pdbx_description
1 polymer ?
#
loop_
_entity_poly.entity_id
_entity_poly.type
_entity_poly.pdbx_seq_one_letter_code
_entity_poly.pdbx_strand_id
1 'polypeptide(L)'
;MTKTKQKLDQNTIHRVLKLIRPYTGMVILTLTLALITVVTTLLAPVLSGKAVDMILRPGQVDFAGLSKIAIAMAATIACTALAQWLMNVVNNRITFQVVRDMRVRAFDQLEILPLKYMDAHRPGDAISRITTDVEQFSDGLLMGFTQLFTGLLTILGTLGVMLFIDWRIALVVVALTPLSIFVARFIATHTYSMFKVQSETRAEMTSLVEELVGNEHLVRAFGYERRAEERFDKINLDLQKCGVKATFFSSTTYPCSRFVNALVYAAVGVLGAFVAIAGGITVGQLSVFLNYANQYTKPFNDISDVMTELQNALACAQRVFDLIDETPIVPDAPDAVALPHGAGSVEFDHVRFRYVDDVPLIEDMNLKVAPGQRIALVGPTGCGKTTLVNLLMRFYEINGGTLRVDGYSIDNVTRDSLRGNLGMVLQETWLKAGTIAENIAYGKPDATREEIIAAAKKAHAHSFICRLPNGYDTQVAEDGGNISQGQRQLLCIARVMLRRPPILILDEATSSIDTRTEVLVQDAFEELMKGRTSFIVAHRLSTIKNADQILVMKAGNIIERGTHEELLAQGGFYKQLYESQFAKA
;
A
#
# COMPACT_ATOMS: atom_id res chain seq x y z
N MET A 1 -15.56 -23.52 -1.06
CA MET A 1 -14.33 -22.85 -0.64
C MET A 1 -14.12 -23.07 0.84
N THR A 2 -13.08 -23.79 1.19
CA THR A 2 -12.74 -24.32 2.51
C THR A 2 -12.52 -23.20 3.52
N LYS A 3 -13.16 -23.31 4.69
CA LYS A 3 -12.92 -22.48 5.88
C LYS A 3 -11.45 -22.61 6.32
N THR A 4 -10.55 -21.86 5.72
CA THR A 4 -9.24 -21.64 6.33
C THR A 4 -9.48 -20.62 7.45
N LYS A 5 -9.73 -21.11 8.69
CA LYS A 5 -9.40 -20.32 9.88
C LYS A 5 -7.95 -19.91 9.67
N GLN A 6 -7.70 -18.65 9.35
CA GLN A 6 -6.35 -18.08 9.46
C GLN A 6 -5.94 -18.30 10.92
N LYS A 7 -5.17 -19.38 11.16
CA LYS A 7 -4.40 -19.50 12.39
C LYS A 7 -3.52 -18.26 12.40
N LEU A 8 -3.66 -17.45 13.44
CA LEU A 8 -2.71 -16.38 13.75
C LEU A 8 -1.32 -16.96 13.53
N ASP A 9 -0.59 -16.45 12.53
CA ASP A 9 0.73 -16.95 12.26
C ASP A 9 1.64 -16.54 13.41
N GLN A 10 2.09 -17.53 14.19
CA GLN A 10 2.97 -17.31 15.34
C GLN A 10 4.22 -16.54 14.95
N ASN A 11 4.65 -16.66 13.70
CA ASN A 11 5.78 -15.94 13.16
C ASN A 11 5.49 -14.43 13.06
N THR A 12 4.32 -14.04 12.59
CA THR A 12 3.92 -12.63 12.50
C THR A 12 3.86 -11.98 13.87
N ILE A 13 3.29 -12.66 14.87
CA ILE A 13 3.26 -12.15 16.24
C ILE A 13 4.67 -11.96 16.77
N HIS A 14 5.57 -12.93 16.57
CA HIS A 14 6.96 -12.83 17.01
C HIS A 14 7.69 -11.64 16.34
N ARG A 15 7.45 -11.40 15.06
CA ARG A 15 8.02 -10.27 14.31
C ARG A 15 7.50 -8.93 14.83
N VAL A 16 6.21 -8.83 15.09
CA VAL A 16 5.60 -7.62 15.70
C VAL A 16 6.21 -7.37 17.10
N LEU A 17 6.35 -8.39 17.93
CA LEU A 17 6.99 -8.26 19.22
C LEU A 17 8.47 -7.83 19.11
N LYS A 18 9.18 -8.30 18.09
CA LYS A 18 10.55 -7.87 17.80
C LYS A 18 10.62 -6.40 17.40
N LEU A 19 9.63 -5.88 16.65
CA LEU A 19 9.52 -4.44 16.33
C LEU A 19 9.24 -3.57 17.56
N ILE A 20 8.48 -4.11 18.52
CA ILE A 20 8.14 -3.40 19.78
C ILE A 20 9.28 -3.46 20.79
N ARG A 21 10.17 -4.43 20.69
CA ARG A 21 11.27 -4.66 21.65
C ARG A 21 12.13 -3.43 21.95
N PRO A 22 12.50 -2.55 21.02
CA PRO A 22 13.26 -1.33 21.32
C PRO A 22 12.51 -0.39 22.27
N TYR A 23 11.18 -0.48 22.34
CA TYR A 23 10.30 0.38 23.12
C TYR A 23 9.85 -0.25 24.44
N THR A 24 10.51 -1.33 24.91
CA THR A 24 10.14 -2.10 26.11
C THR A 24 9.98 -1.21 27.35
N GLY A 25 10.83 -0.18 27.54
CA GLY A 25 10.69 0.76 28.64
C GLY A 25 9.36 1.53 28.62
N MET A 26 8.90 1.94 27.45
CA MET A 26 7.59 2.61 27.29
C MET A 26 6.44 1.62 27.49
N VAL A 27 6.57 0.37 27.06
CA VAL A 27 5.57 -0.69 27.31
C VAL A 27 5.41 -0.96 28.79
N ILE A 28 6.52 -1.06 29.54
CA ILE A 28 6.47 -1.21 31.00
C ILE A 28 5.78 0.01 31.65
N LEU A 29 6.09 1.21 31.20
CA LEU A 29 5.42 2.43 31.67
C LEU A 29 3.91 2.39 31.40
N THR A 30 3.49 1.97 30.19
CA THR A 30 2.08 1.77 29.85
C THR A 30 1.40 0.78 30.77
N LEU A 31 2.02 -0.38 31.06
CA LEU A 31 1.47 -1.39 31.97
C LEU A 31 1.35 -0.87 33.40
N THR A 32 2.32 -0.11 33.89
CA THR A 32 2.25 0.51 35.22
C THR A 32 1.15 1.57 35.30
N LEU A 33 1.00 2.40 34.28
CA LEU A 33 -0.07 3.40 34.20
C LEU A 33 -1.45 2.73 34.07
N ALA A 34 -1.56 1.63 33.32
CA ALA A 34 -2.79 0.82 33.25
C ALA A 34 -3.16 0.24 34.63
N LEU A 35 -2.20 -0.29 35.35
CA LEU A 35 -2.43 -0.79 36.70
C LEU A 35 -2.90 0.32 37.66
N ILE A 36 -2.26 1.50 37.64
CA ILE A 36 -2.67 2.66 38.42
C ILE A 36 -4.10 3.06 38.05
N THR A 37 -4.40 3.15 36.76
CA THR A 37 -5.75 3.50 36.24
C THR A 37 -6.80 2.50 36.74
N VAL A 38 -6.53 1.21 36.69
CA VAL A 38 -7.48 0.18 37.15
C VAL A 38 -7.66 0.26 38.68
N VAL A 39 -6.58 0.34 39.46
CA VAL A 39 -6.66 0.43 40.93
C VAL A 39 -7.46 1.67 41.34
N THR A 40 -7.18 2.82 40.77
CA THR A 40 -7.91 4.06 41.09
C THR A 40 -9.38 3.99 40.63
N THR A 41 -9.67 3.40 39.50
CA THR A 41 -11.04 3.18 39.01
C THR A 41 -11.83 2.25 39.94
N LEU A 42 -11.19 1.22 40.52
CA LEU A 42 -11.81 0.31 41.47
C LEU A 42 -12.00 0.93 42.86
N LEU A 43 -11.21 1.93 43.24
CA LEU A 43 -11.39 2.64 44.50
C LEU A 43 -12.63 3.56 44.50
N ALA A 44 -13.04 4.09 43.38
CA ALA A 44 -14.16 5.03 43.30
C ALA A 44 -15.50 4.44 43.80
N PRO A 45 -15.95 3.21 43.40
CA PRO A 45 -17.13 2.56 43.96
C PRO A 45 -17.01 2.30 45.49
N VAL A 46 -15.82 1.91 45.96
CA VAL A 46 -15.60 1.66 47.40
C VAL A 46 -15.77 2.93 48.23
N LEU A 47 -15.22 4.05 47.74
CA LEU A 47 -15.40 5.36 48.39
C LEU A 47 -16.87 5.79 48.33
N SER A 48 -17.57 5.58 47.22
CA SER A 48 -19.00 5.84 47.11
C SER A 48 -19.82 5.02 48.09
N GLY A 49 -19.54 3.71 48.26
CA GLY A 49 -20.19 2.85 49.23
C GLY A 49 -19.96 3.31 50.68
N LYS A 50 -18.71 3.69 51.03
CA LYS A 50 -18.42 4.28 52.33
C LYS A 50 -19.18 5.59 52.59
N ALA A 51 -19.36 6.42 51.55
CA ALA A 51 -20.17 7.64 51.65
C ALA A 51 -21.64 7.33 51.96
N VAL A 52 -22.20 6.28 51.30
CA VAL A 52 -23.56 5.82 51.56
C VAL A 52 -23.71 5.33 52.99
N ASP A 53 -22.75 4.58 53.53
CA ASP A 53 -22.79 4.07 54.90
C ASP A 53 -22.68 5.15 55.98
N MET A 54 -22.23 6.39 55.65
CA MET A 54 -22.24 7.56 56.55
C MET A 54 -23.59 8.28 56.65
N ILE A 55 -24.58 7.90 55.81
CA ILE A 55 -25.94 8.40 55.84
C ILE A 55 -26.78 7.42 56.66
N LEU A 56 -26.71 7.50 57.98
CA LEU A 56 -27.31 6.51 58.91
C LEU A 56 -28.83 6.68 59.06
N ARG A 57 -29.36 7.91 59.17
CA ARG A 57 -30.80 8.23 59.34
C ARG A 57 -31.10 9.66 58.84
N PRO A 58 -32.36 9.98 58.54
CA PRO A 58 -32.75 11.36 58.28
C PRO A 58 -32.34 12.29 59.42
N GLY A 59 -31.53 13.31 59.11
CA GLY A 59 -31.01 14.27 60.09
C GLY A 59 -29.73 13.85 60.83
N GLN A 60 -29.21 12.63 60.62
CA GLN A 60 -27.96 12.15 61.22
C GLN A 60 -26.93 11.80 60.12
N VAL A 61 -26.40 12.84 59.49
CA VAL A 61 -25.37 12.72 58.45
C VAL A 61 -24.06 13.27 58.99
N ASP A 62 -22.98 12.44 58.92
CA ASP A 62 -21.63 12.90 59.24
C ASP A 62 -21.05 13.71 58.07
N PHE A 63 -21.34 15.03 58.04
CA PHE A 63 -20.82 15.94 56.99
C PHE A 63 -19.29 16.06 57.01
N ALA A 64 -18.65 15.91 58.17
CA ALA A 64 -17.18 15.99 58.30
C ALA A 64 -16.50 14.75 57.69
N GLY A 65 -17.06 13.56 57.92
CA GLY A 65 -16.63 12.32 57.27
C GLY A 65 -16.93 12.34 55.75
N LEU A 66 -18.12 12.77 55.36
CA LEU A 66 -18.54 12.85 53.96
C LEU A 66 -17.63 13.78 53.14
N SER A 67 -17.25 14.95 53.71
CA SER A 67 -16.34 15.89 53.03
C SER A 67 -14.95 15.29 52.80
N LYS A 68 -14.41 14.50 53.73
CA LYS A 68 -13.14 13.78 53.54
C LYS A 68 -13.21 12.72 52.43
N ILE A 69 -14.33 11.99 52.35
CA ILE A 69 -14.54 11.01 51.26
C ILE A 69 -14.70 11.73 49.93
N ALA A 70 -15.42 12.85 49.88
CA ALA A 70 -15.56 13.65 48.66
C ALA A 70 -14.23 14.16 48.13
N ILE A 71 -13.33 14.63 49.00
CA ILE A 71 -11.98 15.05 48.63
C ILE A 71 -11.16 13.84 48.13
N ALA A 72 -11.21 12.69 48.85
CA ALA A 72 -10.53 11.47 48.40
C ALA A 72 -11.03 10.98 47.05
N MET A 73 -12.33 11.07 46.82
CA MET A 73 -12.96 10.70 45.53
C MET A 73 -12.53 11.65 44.40
N ALA A 74 -12.50 12.96 44.63
CA ALA A 74 -11.99 13.93 43.69
C ALA A 74 -10.51 13.68 43.33
N ALA A 75 -9.69 13.40 44.35
CA ALA A 75 -8.28 13.07 44.15
C ALA A 75 -8.10 11.75 43.37
N THR A 76 -8.92 10.73 43.64
CA THR A 76 -8.90 9.45 42.93
C THR A 76 -9.29 9.64 41.45
N ILE A 77 -10.33 10.41 41.17
CA ILE A 77 -10.78 10.73 39.80
C ILE A 77 -9.67 11.50 39.06
N ALA A 78 -9.07 12.51 39.70
CA ALA A 78 -7.98 13.28 39.10
C ALA A 78 -6.75 12.40 38.77
N CYS A 79 -6.39 11.50 39.71
CA CYS A 79 -5.31 10.53 39.50
C CYS A 79 -5.60 9.58 38.35
N THR A 80 -6.84 9.05 38.25
CA THR A 80 -7.28 8.19 37.14
C THR A 80 -7.18 8.91 35.81
N ALA A 81 -7.70 10.14 35.73
CA ALA A 81 -7.68 10.95 34.51
C ALA A 81 -6.24 11.25 34.05
N LEU A 82 -5.36 11.60 35.00
CA LEU A 82 -3.95 11.86 34.70
C LEU A 82 -3.22 10.60 34.23
N ALA A 83 -3.40 9.48 34.93
CA ALA A 83 -2.79 8.22 34.56
C ALA A 83 -3.25 7.74 33.16
N GLN A 84 -4.54 7.85 32.88
CA GLN A 84 -5.11 7.50 31.58
C GLN A 84 -4.62 8.42 30.46
N TRP A 85 -4.54 9.72 30.71
CA TRP A 85 -3.99 10.67 29.75
C TRP A 85 -2.53 10.36 29.43
N LEU A 86 -1.69 10.15 30.44
CA LEU A 86 -0.29 9.77 30.27
C LEU A 86 -0.15 8.44 29.52
N MET A 87 -0.97 7.44 29.86
CA MET A 87 -0.99 6.16 29.18
C MET A 87 -1.29 6.31 27.69
N ASN A 88 -2.30 7.12 27.32
CA ASN A 88 -2.64 7.38 25.93
C ASN A 88 -1.50 8.10 25.17
N VAL A 89 -0.84 9.07 25.82
CA VAL A 89 0.33 9.76 25.23
C VAL A 89 1.47 8.76 24.94
N VAL A 90 1.77 7.89 25.90
CA VAL A 90 2.82 6.87 25.72
C VAL A 90 2.44 5.86 24.65
N ASN A 91 1.21 5.35 24.66
CA ASN A 91 0.72 4.39 23.66
C ASN A 91 0.77 4.97 22.26
N ASN A 92 0.30 6.20 22.07
CA ASN A 92 0.39 6.89 20.78
C ASN A 92 1.84 6.98 20.31
N ARG A 93 2.75 7.36 21.23
CA ARG A 93 4.17 7.49 20.88
C ARG A 93 4.80 6.17 20.46
N ILE A 94 4.52 5.07 21.16
CA ILE A 94 4.99 3.72 20.79
C ILE A 94 4.45 3.36 19.40
N THR A 95 3.12 3.47 19.22
CA THR A 95 2.45 3.05 18.00
C THR A 95 3.00 3.80 16.79
N PHE A 96 3.07 5.14 16.85
CA PHE A 96 3.56 5.92 15.71
C PHE A 96 5.05 5.71 15.42
N GLN A 97 5.87 5.40 16.42
CA GLN A 97 7.28 5.06 16.19
C GLN A 97 7.43 3.69 15.53
N VAL A 98 6.72 2.67 15.99
CA VAL A 98 6.72 1.32 15.41
C VAL A 98 6.21 1.37 13.96
N VAL A 99 5.13 2.11 13.73
CA VAL A 99 4.52 2.30 12.41
C VAL A 99 5.46 3.02 11.45
N ARG A 100 6.13 4.09 11.92
CA ARG A 100 7.15 4.79 11.14
C ARG A 100 8.28 3.86 10.72
N ASP A 101 8.82 3.09 11.66
CA ASP A 101 9.93 2.18 11.39
C ASP A 101 9.53 1.06 10.40
N MET A 102 8.28 0.59 10.50
CA MET A 102 7.74 -0.41 9.58
C MET A 102 7.57 0.18 8.17
N ARG A 103 7.03 1.42 8.08
CA ARG A 103 6.84 2.11 6.80
C ARG A 103 8.17 2.41 6.09
N VAL A 104 9.18 2.88 6.84
CA VAL A 104 10.53 3.12 6.31
C VAL A 104 11.10 1.83 5.74
N ARG A 105 11.07 0.72 6.50
CA ARG A 105 11.60 -0.57 6.02
C ARG A 105 10.86 -1.09 4.78
N ALA A 106 9.54 -0.91 4.73
CA ALA A 106 8.76 -1.32 3.58
C ALA A 106 9.09 -0.48 2.33
N PHE A 107 9.32 0.83 2.52
CA PHE A 107 9.70 1.73 1.44
C PHE A 107 11.14 1.47 0.95
N ASP A 108 12.09 1.32 1.87
CA ASP A 108 13.49 0.98 1.54
C ASP A 108 13.55 -0.33 0.73
N GLN A 109 12.74 -1.33 1.13
CA GLN A 109 12.66 -2.59 0.38
C GLN A 109 12.08 -2.39 -1.01
N LEU A 110 11.00 -1.57 -1.15
CA LEU A 110 10.38 -1.29 -2.44
C LEU A 110 11.37 -0.68 -3.45
N GLU A 111 12.28 0.19 -2.99
CA GLU A 111 13.29 0.83 -3.84
C GLU A 111 14.32 -0.17 -4.42
N ILE A 112 14.56 -1.27 -3.70
CA ILE A 112 15.54 -2.29 -4.12
C ILE A 112 14.90 -3.53 -4.73
N LEU A 113 13.58 -3.55 -4.95
CA LEU A 113 12.92 -4.67 -5.61
C LEU A 113 13.21 -4.70 -7.12
N PRO A 114 13.33 -5.91 -7.71
CA PRO A 114 13.50 -6.05 -9.16
C PRO A 114 12.23 -5.64 -9.91
N LEU A 115 12.39 -5.18 -11.16
CA LEU A 115 11.26 -4.82 -12.02
C LEU A 115 10.27 -5.99 -12.19
N LYS A 116 10.76 -7.24 -12.15
CA LYS A 116 9.94 -8.45 -12.15
C LYS A 116 8.83 -8.44 -11.09
N TYR A 117 9.10 -7.87 -9.91
CA TYR A 117 8.09 -7.74 -8.85
C TYR A 117 7.00 -6.74 -9.26
N MET A 118 7.41 -5.59 -9.81
CA MET A 118 6.46 -4.55 -10.25
C MET A 118 5.59 -5.01 -11.42
N ASP A 119 6.16 -5.78 -12.35
CA ASP A 119 5.43 -6.35 -13.48
C ASP A 119 4.44 -7.45 -13.05
N ALA A 120 4.75 -8.18 -11.96
CA ALA A 120 3.89 -9.24 -11.43
C ALA A 120 2.77 -8.71 -10.51
N HIS A 121 2.90 -7.50 -9.96
CA HIS A 121 1.97 -6.91 -8.99
C HIS A 121 1.45 -5.56 -9.47
N ARG A 122 0.19 -5.27 -9.18
CA ARG A 122 -0.38 -3.95 -9.49
C ARG A 122 0.29 -2.87 -8.62
N PRO A 123 0.69 -1.72 -9.17
CA PRO A 123 1.31 -0.65 -8.38
C PRO A 123 0.46 -0.21 -7.17
N GLY A 124 -0.86 -0.20 -7.32
CA GLY A 124 -1.80 0.12 -6.24
C GLY A 124 -1.75 -0.86 -5.06
N ASP A 125 -1.36 -2.14 -5.28
CA ASP A 125 -1.22 -3.11 -4.20
C ASP A 125 0.00 -2.78 -3.32
N ALA A 126 1.13 -2.45 -3.91
CA ALA A 126 2.33 -2.02 -3.17
C ALA A 126 2.08 -0.72 -2.39
N ILE A 127 1.40 0.26 -3.00
CA ILE A 127 1.01 1.51 -2.35
C ILE A 127 0.08 1.22 -1.16
N SER A 128 -0.95 0.36 -1.34
CA SER A 128 -1.89 -0.01 -0.29
C SER A 128 -1.20 -0.69 0.89
N ARG A 129 -0.17 -1.52 0.65
CA ARG A 129 0.61 -2.16 1.73
C ARG A 129 1.36 -1.14 2.59
N ILE A 130 1.94 -0.10 1.99
CA ILE A 130 2.73 0.92 2.71
C ILE A 130 1.82 1.96 3.39
N THR A 131 0.63 2.22 2.84
CA THR A 131 -0.30 3.22 3.37
C THR A 131 -1.38 2.58 4.24
N THR A 132 -2.36 1.95 3.61
CA THR A 132 -3.59 1.45 4.26
C THR A 132 -3.32 0.29 5.23
N ASP A 133 -2.48 -0.70 4.85
CA ASP A 133 -2.19 -1.84 5.72
C ASP A 133 -1.37 -1.42 6.95
N VAL A 134 -0.43 -0.51 6.78
CA VAL A 134 0.34 0.06 7.91
C VAL A 134 -0.55 0.89 8.84
N GLU A 135 -1.53 1.62 8.31
CA GLU A 135 -2.49 2.39 9.11
C GLU A 135 -3.43 1.46 9.89
N GLN A 136 -4.00 0.44 9.26
CA GLN A 136 -4.83 -0.57 9.93
C GLN A 136 -4.05 -1.33 11.02
N PHE A 137 -2.77 -1.62 10.78
CA PHE A 137 -1.87 -2.17 11.80
C PHE A 137 -1.70 -1.21 12.98
N SER A 138 -1.54 0.09 12.73
CA SER A 138 -1.47 1.15 13.74
C SER A 138 -2.67 1.14 14.67
N ASP A 139 -3.87 1.12 14.09
CA ASP A 139 -5.13 1.17 14.83
C ASP A 139 -5.31 -0.05 15.72
N GLY A 140 -5.05 -1.24 15.20
CA GLY A 140 -5.14 -2.46 16.00
C GLY A 140 -4.09 -2.55 17.08
N LEU A 141 -2.88 -2.04 16.85
CA LEU A 141 -1.82 -1.99 17.87
C LEU A 141 -2.21 -1.03 19.01
N LEU A 142 -2.73 0.15 18.66
CA LEU A 142 -3.17 1.16 19.64
C LEU A 142 -4.35 0.64 20.48
N MET A 143 -5.33 0.00 19.87
CA MET A 143 -6.45 -0.64 20.58
C MET A 143 -5.96 -1.78 21.49
N GLY A 144 -5.06 -2.61 20.98
CA GLY A 144 -4.46 -3.70 21.76
C GLY A 144 -3.77 -3.21 23.04
N PHE A 145 -2.94 -2.19 22.94
CA PHE A 145 -2.25 -1.63 24.10
C PHE A 145 -3.19 -0.94 25.09
N THR A 146 -4.21 -0.24 24.58
CA THR A 146 -5.08 0.58 25.44
C THR A 146 -6.19 -0.24 26.10
N GLN A 147 -6.84 -1.13 25.35
CA GLN A 147 -8.07 -1.79 25.82
C GLN A 147 -7.83 -3.21 26.35
N LEU A 148 -6.93 -3.98 25.74
CA LEU A 148 -6.72 -5.37 26.14
C LEU A 148 -6.15 -5.46 27.57
N PHE A 149 -5.09 -4.68 27.88
CA PHE A 149 -4.45 -4.71 29.19
C PHE A 149 -5.35 -4.13 30.27
N THR A 150 -5.98 -2.97 30.03
CA THR A 150 -6.90 -2.36 31.00
C THR A 150 -8.14 -3.22 31.21
N GLY A 151 -8.70 -3.81 30.16
CA GLY A 151 -9.85 -4.69 30.23
C GLY A 151 -9.57 -5.94 31.07
N LEU A 152 -8.46 -6.63 30.78
CA LEU A 152 -8.05 -7.82 31.53
C LEU A 152 -7.80 -7.50 33.01
N LEU A 153 -7.06 -6.44 33.30
CA LEU A 153 -6.80 -5.99 34.66
C LEU A 153 -8.07 -5.58 35.42
N THR A 154 -9.02 -4.95 34.72
CA THR A 154 -10.33 -4.56 35.26
C THR A 154 -11.16 -5.80 35.65
N ILE A 155 -11.22 -6.82 34.78
CA ILE A 155 -11.93 -8.09 35.06
C ILE A 155 -11.32 -8.75 36.30
N LEU A 156 -10.00 -8.92 36.34
CA LEU A 156 -9.32 -9.56 37.46
C LEU A 156 -9.45 -8.76 38.76
N GLY A 157 -9.29 -7.44 38.66
CA GLY A 157 -9.38 -6.54 39.80
C GLY A 157 -10.79 -6.45 40.40
N THR A 158 -11.83 -6.28 39.53
CA THR A 158 -13.23 -6.28 40.01
C THR A 158 -13.61 -7.59 40.66
N LEU A 159 -13.25 -8.74 40.06
CA LEU A 159 -13.50 -10.05 40.62
C LEU A 159 -12.80 -10.24 41.95
N GLY A 160 -11.54 -9.83 42.05
CA GLY A 160 -10.76 -9.90 43.29
C GLY A 160 -11.41 -9.12 44.45
N VAL A 161 -11.83 -7.88 44.21
CA VAL A 161 -12.51 -7.04 45.21
C VAL A 161 -13.88 -7.61 45.57
N MET A 162 -14.65 -8.09 44.61
CA MET A 162 -15.97 -8.71 44.87
C MET A 162 -15.84 -9.95 45.75
N LEU A 163 -14.87 -10.84 45.48
CA LEU A 163 -14.59 -12.03 46.31
C LEU A 163 -14.18 -11.67 47.72
N PHE A 164 -13.44 -10.56 47.90
CA PHE A 164 -13.01 -10.09 49.20
C PHE A 164 -14.16 -9.53 50.05
N ILE A 165 -15.17 -8.88 49.40
CA ILE A 165 -16.33 -8.31 50.12
C ILE A 165 -17.31 -9.42 50.49
N ASP A 166 -17.82 -10.19 49.52
CA ASP A 166 -18.67 -11.36 49.77
C ASP A 166 -18.59 -12.35 48.57
N TRP A 167 -18.06 -13.54 48.84
CA TRP A 167 -17.86 -14.57 47.80
C TRP A 167 -19.18 -15.11 47.22
N ARG A 168 -20.30 -15.08 47.97
CA ARG A 168 -21.59 -15.60 47.56
C ARG A 168 -22.20 -14.77 46.42
N ILE A 169 -22.15 -13.45 46.57
CA ILE A 169 -22.63 -12.52 45.57
C ILE A 169 -21.69 -12.54 44.35
N ALA A 170 -20.38 -12.60 44.57
CA ALA A 170 -19.39 -12.72 43.51
C ALA A 170 -19.62 -13.98 42.64
N LEU A 171 -19.97 -15.11 43.24
CA LEU A 171 -20.25 -16.36 42.53
C LEU A 171 -21.46 -16.23 41.60
N VAL A 172 -22.51 -15.49 42.01
CA VAL A 172 -23.66 -15.21 41.16
C VAL A 172 -23.29 -14.41 39.92
N VAL A 173 -22.44 -13.39 40.08
CA VAL A 173 -21.95 -12.60 38.93
C VAL A 173 -21.15 -13.48 37.98
N VAL A 174 -20.25 -14.31 38.50
CA VAL A 174 -19.44 -15.24 37.68
C VAL A 174 -20.32 -16.27 36.97
N ALA A 175 -21.35 -16.81 37.65
CA ALA A 175 -22.26 -17.80 37.10
C ALA A 175 -23.17 -17.23 35.97
N LEU A 176 -23.49 -15.92 36.02
CA LEU A 176 -24.29 -15.24 34.98
C LEU A 176 -23.46 -14.70 33.83
N THR A 177 -22.16 -14.52 34.00
CA THR A 177 -21.27 -13.99 32.94
C THR A 177 -21.26 -14.82 31.66
N PRO A 178 -21.25 -16.18 31.69
CA PRO A 178 -21.32 -16.99 30.48
C PRO A 178 -22.55 -16.69 29.61
N LEU A 179 -23.67 -16.27 30.21
CA LEU A 179 -24.88 -15.88 29.48
C LEU A 179 -24.60 -14.63 28.59
N SER A 180 -23.87 -13.65 29.12
CA SER A 180 -23.46 -12.45 28.38
C SER A 180 -22.57 -12.81 27.19
N ILE A 181 -21.57 -13.67 27.41
CA ILE A 181 -20.65 -14.15 26.38
C ILE A 181 -21.40 -14.95 25.31
N PHE A 182 -22.34 -15.83 25.72
CA PHE A 182 -23.15 -16.62 24.78
C PHE A 182 -24.00 -15.74 23.88
N VAL A 183 -24.70 -14.75 24.45
CA VAL A 183 -25.53 -13.81 23.68
C VAL A 183 -24.68 -12.98 22.72
N ALA A 184 -23.57 -12.42 23.20
CA ALA A 184 -22.66 -11.64 22.36
C ALA A 184 -22.11 -12.49 21.21
N ARG A 185 -21.67 -13.73 21.46
CA ARG A 185 -21.16 -14.65 20.44
C ARG A 185 -22.23 -15.05 19.42
N PHE A 186 -23.45 -15.32 19.88
CA PHE A 186 -24.57 -15.67 19.00
C PHE A 186 -24.86 -14.54 18.01
N ILE A 187 -24.99 -13.31 18.52
CA ILE A 187 -25.26 -12.14 17.69
C ILE A 187 -24.09 -11.87 16.74
N ALA A 188 -22.86 -11.84 17.24
CA ALA A 188 -21.66 -11.58 16.43
C ALA A 188 -21.52 -12.57 15.25
N THR A 189 -21.80 -13.86 15.50
CA THR A 189 -21.73 -14.88 14.44
C THR A 189 -22.76 -14.66 13.32
N HIS A 190 -23.99 -14.26 13.67
CA HIS A 190 -25.04 -13.97 12.70
C HIS A 190 -24.81 -12.65 11.97
N THR A 191 -24.40 -11.64 12.70
CA THR A 191 -24.05 -10.31 12.15
C THR A 191 -22.91 -10.40 11.15
N TYR A 192 -21.86 -11.17 11.45
CA TYR A 192 -20.71 -11.35 10.56
C TYR A 192 -21.12 -11.90 9.18
N SER A 193 -21.97 -12.92 9.14
CA SER A 193 -22.41 -13.51 7.87
C SER A 193 -23.18 -12.50 7.01
N MET A 194 -23.98 -11.64 7.63
CA MET A 194 -24.76 -10.61 6.95
C MET A 194 -23.91 -9.45 6.45
N PHE A 195 -22.96 -8.99 7.26
CA PHE A 195 -21.98 -7.97 6.82
C PHE A 195 -21.11 -8.48 5.68
N LYS A 196 -20.76 -9.76 5.66
CA LYS A 196 -20.02 -10.35 4.55
C LYS A 196 -20.80 -10.23 3.25
N VAL A 197 -22.07 -10.62 3.23
CA VAL A 197 -22.95 -10.49 2.04
C VAL A 197 -23.08 -9.01 1.63
N GLN A 198 -23.28 -8.11 2.59
CA GLN A 198 -23.36 -6.67 2.31
C GLN A 198 -22.06 -6.14 1.69
N SER A 199 -20.90 -6.59 2.19
CA SER A 199 -19.60 -6.18 1.66
C SER A 199 -19.38 -6.69 0.24
N GLU A 200 -19.75 -7.95 -0.06
CA GLU A 200 -19.69 -8.53 -1.40
C GLU A 200 -20.59 -7.75 -2.38
N THR A 201 -21.84 -7.47 -1.99
CA THR A 201 -22.77 -6.69 -2.83
C THR A 201 -22.30 -5.24 -3.01
N ARG A 202 -21.70 -4.63 -1.99
CA ARG A 202 -21.10 -3.29 -2.10
C ARG A 202 -19.93 -3.29 -3.08
N ALA A 203 -19.06 -4.29 -3.03
CA ALA A 203 -17.94 -4.42 -3.96
C ALA A 203 -18.44 -4.58 -5.41
N GLU A 204 -19.51 -5.34 -5.65
CA GLU A 204 -20.15 -5.47 -6.97
C GLU A 204 -20.68 -4.10 -7.46
N MET A 205 -21.34 -3.34 -6.58
CA MET A 205 -21.83 -1.99 -6.91
C MET A 205 -20.67 -1.03 -7.23
N THR A 206 -19.62 -1.04 -6.41
CA THR A 206 -18.44 -0.18 -6.64
C THR A 206 -17.80 -0.50 -7.98
N SER A 207 -17.60 -1.79 -8.30
CA SER A 207 -17.04 -2.21 -9.58
C SER A 207 -17.90 -1.78 -10.77
N LEU A 208 -19.23 -1.86 -10.66
CA LEU A 208 -20.15 -1.38 -11.70
C LEU A 208 -20.02 0.15 -11.88
N VAL A 209 -19.97 0.90 -10.78
CA VAL A 209 -19.84 2.37 -10.83
C VAL A 209 -18.50 2.77 -11.47
N GLU A 210 -17.40 2.13 -11.07
CA GLU A 210 -16.08 2.36 -11.68
C GLU A 210 -16.09 2.06 -13.18
N GLU A 211 -16.70 0.94 -13.59
CA GLU A 211 -16.85 0.57 -15.01
C GLU A 211 -17.64 1.63 -15.80
N LEU A 212 -18.79 2.05 -15.27
CA LEU A 212 -19.67 2.99 -15.96
C LEU A 212 -19.12 4.41 -16.00
N VAL A 213 -18.58 4.90 -14.87
CA VAL A 213 -18.01 6.26 -14.78
C VAL A 213 -16.71 6.35 -15.59
N GLY A 214 -15.85 5.33 -15.49
CA GLY A 214 -14.60 5.28 -16.26
C GLY A 214 -14.82 5.25 -17.77
N ASN A 215 -15.98 4.76 -18.22
CA ASN A 215 -16.35 4.65 -19.63
C ASN A 215 -17.62 5.46 -19.99
N GLU A 216 -17.90 6.56 -19.27
CA GLU A 216 -19.14 7.32 -19.45
C GLU A 216 -19.36 7.81 -20.90
N HIS A 217 -18.29 8.20 -21.58
CA HIS A 217 -18.36 8.60 -22.99
C HIS A 217 -18.84 7.45 -23.91
N LEU A 218 -18.48 6.20 -23.61
CA LEU A 218 -18.98 5.03 -24.34
C LEU A 218 -20.45 4.74 -23.98
N VAL A 219 -20.79 4.82 -22.70
CA VAL A 219 -22.18 4.65 -22.21
C VAL A 219 -23.10 5.61 -22.97
N ARG A 220 -22.72 6.90 -23.09
CA ARG A 220 -23.48 7.92 -23.82
C ARG A 220 -23.47 7.69 -25.34
N ALA A 221 -22.30 7.35 -25.91
CA ALA A 221 -22.18 7.15 -27.35
C ALA A 221 -23.07 6.01 -27.86
N PHE A 222 -23.31 4.99 -27.04
CA PHE A 222 -24.16 3.84 -27.39
C PHE A 222 -25.57 3.90 -26.81
N GLY A 223 -25.96 5.00 -26.13
CA GLY A 223 -27.29 5.15 -25.50
C GLY A 223 -27.59 4.05 -24.47
N TYR A 224 -26.56 3.67 -23.70
CA TYR A 224 -26.64 2.55 -22.75
C TYR A 224 -27.16 2.96 -21.36
N GLU A 225 -27.45 4.26 -21.14
CA GLU A 225 -27.77 4.86 -19.84
C GLU A 225 -28.91 4.13 -19.13
N ARG A 226 -30.01 3.85 -19.84
CA ARG A 226 -31.16 3.15 -19.24
C ARG A 226 -30.83 1.74 -18.75
N ARG A 227 -30.02 1.00 -19.50
CA ARG A 227 -29.58 -0.35 -19.09
C ARG A 227 -28.60 -0.29 -17.94
N ALA A 228 -27.73 0.71 -17.92
CA ALA A 228 -26.80 0.96 -16.80
C ALA A 228 -27.57 1.26 -15.51
N GLU A 229 -28.60 2.11 -15.57
CA GLU A 229 -29.50 2.45 -14.47
C GLU A 229 -30.27 1.22 -13.96
N GLU A 230 -30.90 0.44 -14.86
CA GLU A 230 -31.60 -0.80 -14.50
C GLU A 230 -30.68 -1.80 -13.77
N ARG A 231 -29.41 -1.93 -14.21
CA ARG A 231 -28.43 -2.82 -13.56
C ARG A 231 -27.97 -2.27 -12.22
N PHE A 232 -27.76 -0.95 -12.12
CA PHE A 232 -27.42 -0.28 -10.86
C PHE A 232 -28.54 -0.41 -9.84
N ASP A 233 -29.79 -0.14 -10.23
CA ASP A 233 -30.94 -0.22 -9.34
C ASP A 233 -31.15 -1.63 -8.78
N LYS A 234 -30.92 -2.66 -9.58
CA LYS A 234 -31.01 -4.05 -9.12
C LYS A 234 -30.01 -4.33 -8.00
N ILE A 235 -28.74 -3.97 -8.22
CA ILE A 235 -27.66 -4.18 -7.21
C ILE A 235 -27.93 -3.32 -5.97
N ASN A 236 -28.39 -2.07 -6.17
CA ASN A 236 -28.68 -1.13 -5.09
C ASN A 236 -29.87 -1.61 -4.21
N LEU A 237 -30.90 -2.19 -4.81
CA LEU A 237 -32.00 -2.83 -4.08
C LEU A 237 -31.51 -4.03 -3.26
N ASP A 238 -30.63 -4.84 -3.81
CA ASP A 238 -30.06 -5.98 -3.08
C ASP A 238 -29.12 -5.51 -1.97
N LEU A 239 -28.34 -4.46 -2.19
CA LEU A 239 -27.51 -3.80 -1.16
C LEU A 239 -28.39 -3.22 -0.04
N GLN A 240 -29.52 -2.58 -0.37
CA GLN A 240 -30.50 -2.10 0.60
C GLN A 240 -31.02 -3.25 1.47
N LYS A 241 -31.47 -4.36 0.85
CA LYS A 241 -32.03 -5.51 1.59
C LYS A 241 -31.01 -6.15 2.53
N CYS A 242 -29.79 -6.41 2.06
CA CYS A 242 -28.75 -6.99 2.90
C CYS A 242 -28.24 -5.98 3.95
N GLY A 243 -28.18 -4.68 3.61
CA GLY A 243 -27.81 -3.62 4.52
C GLY A 243 -28.78 -3.45 5.69
N VAL A 244 -30.08 -3.41 5.41
CA VAL A 244 -31.12 -3.35 6.46
C VAL A 244 -31.01 -4.54 7.41
N LYS A 245 -30.84 -5.76 6.88
CA LYS A 245 -30.67 -6.96 7.70
C LYS A 245 -29.41 -6.90 8.56
N ALA A 246 -28.27 -6.54 7.97
CA ALA A 246 -26.98 -6.43 8.66
C ALA A 246 -27.06 -5.38 9.79
N THR A 247 -27.62 -4.20 9.49
CA THR A 247 -27.82 -3.13 10.47
C THR A 247 -28.77 -3.52 11.59
N PHE A 248 -29.89 -4.19 11.28
CA PHE A 248 -30.83 -4.68 12.30
C PHE A 248 -30.16 -5.63 13.29
N PHE A 249 -29.44 -6.65 12.79
CA PHE A 249 -28.75 -7.59 13.67
C PHE A 249 -27.62 -6.93 14.46
N SER A 250 -26.84 -6.06 13.83
CA SER A 250 -25.79 -5.29 14.50
C SER A 250 -26.36 -4.39 15.61
N SER A 251 -27.45 -3.67 15.32
CA SER A 251 -28.11 -2.78 16.27
C SER A 251 -28.74 -3.53 17.45
N THR A 252 -29.03 -4.83 17.30
CA THR A 252 -29.59 -5.69 18.36
C THR A 252 -28.54 -6.06 19.41
N THR A 253 -27.24 -5.94 19.10
CA THR A 253 -26.15 -6.29 20.02
C THR A 253 -26.21 -5.48 21.31
N TYR A 254 -26.34 -4.16 21.21
CA TYR A 254 -26.34 -3.27 22.37
C TYR A 254 -27.57 -3.46 23.28
N PRO A 255 -28.81 -3.50 22.82
CA PRO A 255 -29.99 -3.80 23.63
C PRO A 255 -29.92 -5.16 24.33
N CYS A 256 -29.46 -6.21 23.62
CA CYS A 256 -29.34 -7.55 24.22
C CYS A 256 -28.27 -7.58 25.31
N SER A 257 -27.12 -6.97 25.10
CA SER A 257 -26.07 -6.84 26.12
C SER A 257 -26.59 -6.06 27.35
N ARG A 258 -27.33 -4.96 27.13
CA ARG A 258 -27.94 -4.20 28.26
C ARG A 258 -28.98 -5.02 29.01
N PHE A 259 -29.78 -5.82 28.31
CA PHE A 259 -30.78 -6.68 28.95
C PHE A 259 -30.10 -7.73 29.86
N VAL A 260 -29.04 -8.39 29.36
CA VAL A 260 -28.27 -9.35 30.18
C VAL A 260 -27.61 -8.66 31.36
N ASN A 261 -27.01 -7.50 31.17
CA ASN A 261 -26.41 -6.72 32.26
C ASN A 261 -27.46 -6.29 33.30
N ALA A 262 -28.68 -5.91 32.87
CA ALA A 262 -29.76 -5.59 33.78
C ALA A 262 -30.22 -6.82 34.59
N LEU A 263 -30.23 -8.03 33.98
CA LEU A 263 -30.53 -9.27 34.69
C LEU A 263 -29.47 -9.58 35.76
N VAL A 264 -28.18 -9.43 35.43
CA VAL A 264 -27.07 -9.59 36.40
C VAL A 264 -27.22 -8.58 37.52
N TYR A 265 -27.47 -7.31 37.19
CA TYR A 265 -27.67 -6.24 38.16
C TYR A 265 -28.85 -6.50 39.10
N ALA A 266 -30.02 -6.96 38.55
CA ALA A 266 -31.18 -7.30 39.34
C ALA A 266 -30.91 -8.50 40.27
N ALA A 267 -30.24 -9.56 39.77
CA ALA A 267 -29.87 -10.71 40.58
C ALA A 267 -28.95 -10.35 41.74
N VAL A 268 -27.92 -9.53 41.46
CA VAL A 268 -27.01 -8.97 42.47
C VAL A 268 -27.79 -8.10 43.47
N GLY A 269 -28.70 -7.26 42.99
CA GLY A 269 -29.53 -6.39 43.83
C GLY A 269 -30.41 -7.20 44.81
N VAL A 270 -31.13 -8.20 44.30
CA VAL A 270 -32.04 -9.06 45.11
C VAL A 270 -31.25 -9.88 46.13
N LEU A 271 -30.22 -10.61 45.66
CA LEU A 271 -29.41 -11.44 46.58
C LEU A 271 -28.63 -10.61 47.55
N GLY A 272 -28.05 -9.53 47.12
CA GLY A 272 -27.33 -8.61 47.97
C GLY A 272 -28.22 -7.95 49.02
N ALA A 273 -29.48 -7.62 48.68
CA ALA A 273 -30.45 -7.12 49.64
C ALA A 273 -30.79 -8.18 50.72
N PHE A 274 -30.98 -9.45 50.35
CA PHE A 274 -31.19 -10.52 51.32
C PHE A 274 -29.96 -10.68 52.27
N VAL A 275 -28.75 -10.64 51.72
CA VAL A 275 -27.51 -10.72 52.52
C VAL A 275 -27.38 -9.49 53.43
N ALA A 276 -27.74 -8.29 52.96
CA ALA A 276 -27.71 -7.07 53.75
C ALA A 276 -28.73 -7.09 54.90
N ILE A 277 -29.99 -7.59 54.65
CA ILE A 277 -31.01 -7.75 55.68
C ILE A 277 -30.56 -8.76 56.74
N ALA A 278 -29.83 -9.81 56.34
CA ALA A 278 -29.27 -10.79 57.24
C ALA A 278 -28.01 -10.26 57.99
N GLY A 279 -27.61 -9.01 57.78
CA GLY A 279 -26.45 -8.39 58.44
C GLY A 279 -25.10 -8.79 57.88
N GLY A 280 -25.03 -9.47 56.73
CA GLY A 280 -23.79 -9.94 56.12
C GLY A 280 -23.00 -8.86 55.39
N ILE A 281 -23.65 -7.84 54.86
CA ILE A 281 -23.06 -6.68 54.18
C ILE A 281 -23.80 -5.39 54.55
N THR A 282 -23.14 -4.24 54.38
CA THR A 282 -23.77 -2.92 54.54
C THR A 282 -24.51 -2.49 53.27
N VAL A 283 -25.37 -1.45 53.38
CA VAL A 283 -26.04 -0.85 52.20
C VAL A 283 -25.02 -0.23 51.25
N GLY A 284 -23.98 0.39 51.78
CA GLY A 284 -22.88 0.90 50.98
C GLY A 284 -22.12 -0.19 50.26
N GLN A 285 -21.86 -1.34 50.89
CA GLN A 285 -21.23 -2.49 50.25
C GLN A 285 -22.13 -3.09 49.12
N LEU A 286 -23.45 -3.10 49.31
CA LEU A 286 -24.37 -3.48 48.25
C LEU A 286 -24.28 -2.54 47.04
N SER A 287 -24.18 -1.23 47.29
CA SER A 287 -23.96 -0.23 46.25
C SER A 287 -22.63 -0.47 45.51
N VAL A 288 -21.57 -0.84 46.21
CA VAL A 288 -20.28 -1.23 45.60
C VAL A 288 -20.45 -2.44 44.66
N PHE A 289 -21.15 -3.50 45.10
CA PHE A 289 -21.40 -4.68 44.30
C PHE A 289 -22.16 -4.37 43.01
N LEU A 290 -23.17 -3.52 43.08
CA LEU A 290 -23.96 -3.11 41.91
C LEU A 290 -23.10 -2.36 40.90
N ASN A 291 -22.20 -1.50 41.36
CA ASN A 291 -21.25 -0.82 40.47
C ASN A 291 -20.24 -1.80 39.85
N TYR A 292 -19.69 -2.72 40.64
CA TYR A 292 -18.74 -3.70 40.12
C TYR A 292 -19.38 -4.70 39.17
N ALA A 293 -20.64 -5.09 39.34
CA ALA A 293 -21.34 -5.93 38.41
C ALA A 293 -21.39 -5.29 36.99
N ASN A 294 -21.60 -3.96 36.93
CA ASN A 294 -21.53 -3.23 35.68
C ASN A 294 -20.08 -3.12 35.12
N GLN A 295 -19.10 -2.82 35.98
CA GLN A 295 -17.71 -2.70 35.57
C GLN A 295 -17.11 -4.04 35.11
N TYR A 296 -17.54 -5.16 35.69
CA TYR A 296 -17.06 -6.51 35.36
C TYR A 296 -17.52 -6.97 33.97
N THR A 297 -18.76 -6.64 33.59
CA THR A 297 -19.34 -7.13 32.31
C THR A 297 -18.92 -6.32 31.09
N LYS A 298 -18.59 -5.04 31.25
CA LYS A 298 -18.21 -4.15 30.14
C LYS A 298 -16.98 -4.62 29.36
N PRO A 299 -15.83 -4.96 30.00
CA PRO A 299 -14.61 -5.34 29.29
C PRO A 299 -14.74 -6.60 28.43
N PHE A 300 -15.71 -7.49 28.67
CA PHE A 300 -15.90 -8.69 27.81
C PHE A 300 -16.33 -8.32 26.39
N ASN A 301 -17.14 -7.28 26.23
CA ASN A 301 -17.52 -6.78 24.92
C ASN A 301 -16.32 -6.05 24.26
N ASP A 302 -15.65 -5.19 25.00
CA ASP A 302 -14.50 -4.41 24.53
C ASP A 302 -13.34 -5.34 24.06
N ILE A 303 -13.06 -6.42 24.80
CA ILE A 303 -12.05 -7.44 24.44
C ILE A 303 -12.43 -8.18 23.14
N SER A 304 -13.70 -8.47 22.91
CA SER A 304 -14.14 -9.13 21.66
C SER A 304 -13.87 -8.25 20.44
N ASP A 305 -14.13 -6.95 20.55
CA ASP A 305 -13.90 -5.99 19.48
C ASP A 305 -12.39 -5.83 19.22
N VAL A 306 -11.61 -5.69 20.29
CA VAL A 306 -10.13 -5.61 20.20
C VAL A 306 -9.52 -6.86 19.58
N MET A 307 -10.02 -8.06 19.90
CA MET A 307 -9.53 -9.30 19.26
C MET A 307 -9.76 -9.32 17.76
N THR A 308 -10.86 -8.76 17.29
CA THR A 308 -11.13 -8.65 15.84
C THR A 308 -10.17 -7.66 15.19
N GLU A 309 -9.98 -6.50 15.79
CA GLU A 309 -9.04 -5.49 15.28
C GLU A 309 -7.59 -5.97 15.32
N LEU A 310 -7.16 -6.68 16.37
CA LEU A 310 -5.84 -7.30 16.42
C LEU A 310 -5.65 -8.35 15.32
N GLN A 311 -6.67 -9.14 15.00
CA GLN A 311 -6.59 -10.11 13.90
C GLN A 311 -6.43 -9.39 12.56
N ASN A 312 -7.19 -8.34 12.32
CA ASN A 312 -7.07 -7.51 11.12
C ASN A 312 -5.68 -6.86 11.04
N ALA A 313 -5.21 -6.26 12.13
CA ALA A 313 -3.90 -5.63 12.21
C ALA A 313 -2.75 -6.63 11.94
N LEU A 314 -2.84 -7.85 12.48
CA LEU A 314 -1.84 -8.89 12.23
C LEU A 314 -1.87 -9.37 10.77
N ALA A 315 -3.06 -9.47 10.15
CA ALA A 315 -3.17 -9.79 8.73
C ALA A 315 -2.56 -8.69 7.85
N CYS A 316 -2.78 -7.42 8.19
CA CYS A 316 -2.15 -6.29 7.51
C CYS A 316 -0.62 -6.28 7.71
N ALA A 317 -0.17 -6.50 8.96
CA ALA A 317 1.26 -6.61 9.26
C ALA A 317 1.93 -7.73 8.45
N GLN A 318 1.27 -8.89 8.29
CA GLN A 318 1.78 -9.98 7.48
C GLN A 318 1.98 -9.55 6.02
N ARG A 319 1.01 -8.87 5.39
CA ARG A 319 1.16 -8.38 4.01
C ARG A 319 2.30 -7.38 3.85
N VAL A 320 2.53 -6.52 4.86
CA VAL A 320 3.68 -5.61 4.85
C VAL A 320 4.98 -6.36 5.04
N PHE A 321 5.02 -7.38 5.91
CA PHE A 321 6.19 -8.23 6.07
C PHE A 321 6.50 -9.05 4.83
N ASP A 322 5.49 -9.52 4.11
CA ASP A 322 5.67 -10.22 2.83
C ASP A 322 6.37 -9.31 1.81
N LEU A 323 6.04 -7.99 1.80
CA LEU A 323 6.76 -7.00 1.00
C LEU A 323 8.21 -6.79 1.47
N ILE A 324 8.43 -6.69 2.78
CA ILE A 324 9.77 -6.47 3.36
C ILE A 324 10.69 -7.69 3.13
N ASP A 325 10.13 -8.90 3.08
CA ASP A 325 10.87 -10.14 2.90
C ASP A 325 11.06 -10.53 1.42
N GLU A 326 10.47 -9.76 0.49
CA GLU A 326 10.61 -10.02 -0.93
C GLU A 326 12.07 -9.95 -1.35
N THR A 327 12.44 -10.80 -2.29
CA THR A 327 13.83 -10.92 -2.73
C THR A 327 14.28 -9.62 -3.41
N PRO A 328 15.28 -8.91 -2.90
CA PRO A 328 15.79 -7.71 -3.53
C PRO A 328 16.48 -8.02 -4.86
N ILE A 329 16.70 -6.98 -5.66
CA ILE A 329 17.53 -7.10 -6.87
C ILE A 329 18.90 -7.68 -6.51
N VAL A 330 19.41 -8.58 -7.36
CA VAL A 330 20.76 -9.14 -7.18
C VAL A 330 21.76 -7.97 -7.05
N PRO A 331 22.51 -7.83 -5.96
CA PRO A 331 23.47 -6.76 -5.83
C PRO A 331 24.53 -6.81 -6.92
N ASP A 332 25.16 -5.69 -7.23
CA ASP A 332 26.30 -5.69 -8.13
C ASP A 332 27.43 -6.53 -7.53
N ALA A 333 28.24 -7.17 -8.39
CA ALA A 333 29.37 -7.98 -7.94
C ALA A 333 30.31 -7.15 -7.05
N PRO A 334 30.89 -7.74 -5.98
CA PRO A 334 31.80 -7.00 -5.08
C PRO A 334 33.01 -6.36 -5.77
N ASP A 335 33.41 -6.91 -6.91
CA ASP A 335 34.49 -6.49 -7.79
C ASP A 335 34.00 -5.74 -9.05
N ALA A 336 32.71 -5.39 -9.09
CA ALA A 336 32.13 -4.63 -10.20
C ALA A 336 32.82 -3.28 -10.38
N VAL A 337 33.26 -3.02 -11.59
CA VAL A 337 33.94 -1.77 -11.96
C VAL A 337 32.93 -0.76 -12.53
N ALA A 338 33.23 0.51 -12.42
CA ALA A 338 32.43 1.51 -13.11
C ALA A 338 32.71 1.43 -14.62
N LEU A 339 31.66 1.27 -15.43
CA LEU A 339 31.77 1.32 -16.88
C LEU A 339 32.20 2.76 -17.30
N PRO A 340 33.36 2.91 -17.95
CA PRO A 340 33.76 4.23 -18.43
C PRO A 340 32.79 4.74 -19.49
N HIS A 341 32.79 6.06 -19.73
CA HIS A 341 32.03 6.63 -20.83
C HIS A 341 32.66 6.20 -22.15
N GLY A 342 32.07 5.28 -22.87
CA GLY A 342 32.65 4.60 -24.01
C GLY A 342 32.08 5.04 -25.36
N ALA A 343 32.39 4.28 -26.39
CA ALA A 343 31.93 4.54 -27.76
C ALA A 343 30.53 3.98 -28.05
N GLY A 344 30.04 3.06 -27.22
CA GLY A 344 28.71 2.50 -27.31
C GLY A 344 28.62 1.23 -28.16
N SER A 345 29.64 0.37 -28.16
CA SER A 345 29.49 -0.96 -28.78
C SER A 345 28.66 -1.89 -27.89
N VAL A 346 27.87 -2.78 -28.50
CA VAL A 346 27.02 -3.75 -27.78
C VAL A 346 27.18 -5.12 -28.41
N GLU A 347 27.38 -6.15 -27.58
CA GLU A 347 27.52 -7.53 -28.02
C GLU A 347 26.65 -8.48 -27.18
N PHE A 348 25.77 -9.22 -27.83
CA PHE A 348 25.06 -10.37 -27.28
C PHE A 348 25.76 -11.64 -27.79
N ASP A 349 26.21 -12.47 -26.87
CA ASP A 349 26.99 -13.66 -27.16
C ASP A 349 26.30 -14.86 -26.49
N HIS A 350 25.58 -15.66 -27.29
CA HIS A 350 24.77 -16.79 -26.86
C HIS A 350 23.81 -16.50 -25.72
N VAL A 351 23.18 -15.30 -25.72
CA VAL A 351 22.29 -14.85 -24.65
C VAL A 351 21.00 -15.64 -24.65
N ARG A 352 20.63 -16.12 -23.47
CA ARG A 352 19.38 -16.83 -23.20
C ARG A 352 18.60 -16.09 -22.13
N PHE A 353 17.26 -16.05 -22.31
CA PHE A 353 16.39 -15.39 -21.34
C PHE A 353 14.97 -15.95 -21.34
N ARG A 354 14.37 -15.98 -20.16
CA ARG A 354 12.96 -16.33 -19.91
C ARG A 354 12.42 -15.55 -18.71
N TYR A 355 11.18 -15.10 -18.77
CA TYR A 355 10.51 -14.47 -17.63
C TYR A 355 10.00 -15.49 -16.61
N VAL A 356 9.58 -16.67 -17.10
CA VAL A 356 9.07 -17.81 -16.33
C VAL A 356 9.87 -19.04 -16.70
N ASP A 357 10.23 -19.85 -15.71
CA ASP A 357 11.18 -20.96 -15.87
C ASP A 357 10.79 -21.99 -16.95
N ASP A 358 9.49 -22.23 -17.15
CA ASP A 358 8.97 -23.23 -18.08
C ASP A 358 8.69 -22.68 -19.48
N VAL A 359 8.87 -21.37 -19.73
CA VAL A 359 8.54 -20.73 -21.02
C VAL A 359 9.77 -20.01 -21.58
N PRO A 360 10.60 -20.68 -22.42
CA PRO A 360 11.73 -20.05 -23.07
C PRO A 360 11.23 -18.91 -24.00
N LEU A 361 11.92 -17.77 -23.97
CA LEU A 361 11.63 -16.65 -24.87
C LEU A 361 12.80 -16.37 -25.80
N ILE A 362 14.01 -16.18 -25.26
CA ILE A 362 15.24 -16.04 -26.03
C ILE A 362 16.09 -17.29 -25.78
N GLU A 363 16.34 -18.07 -26.83
CA GLU A 363 17.05 -19.34 -26.71
C GLU A 363 18.55 -19.23 -27.01
N ASP A 364 18.91 -18.44 -28.03
CA ASP A 364 20.30 -18.24 -28.43
C ASP A 364 20.45 -16.96 -29.26
N MET A 365 20.53 -15.81 -28.57
CA MET A 365 20.68 -14.52 -29.23
C MET A 365 22.15 -14.17 -29.44
N ASN A 366 22.51 -13.96 -30.70
CA ASN A 366 23.84 -13.54 -31.13
C ASN A 366 23.73 -12.23 -31.95
N LEU A 367 24.31 -11.12 -31.43
CA LEU A 367 24.25 -9.81 -32.06
C LEU A 367 25.51 -9.01 -31.72
N LYS A 368 26.11 -8.38 -32.75
CA LYS A 368 27.20 -7.39 -32.58
C LYS A 368 26.79 -6.09 -33.22
N VAL A 369 26.86 -5.02 -32.41
CA VAL A 369 26.53 -3.65 -32.82
C VAL A 369 27.75 -2.78 -32.67
N ALA A 370 28.15 -2.14 -33.75
CA ALA A 370 29.29 -1.24 -33.76
C ALA A 370 28.92 0.15 -33.17
N PRO A 371 29.90 0.90 -32.62
CA PRO A 371 29.65 2.25 -32.16
C PRO A 371 29.02 3.15 -33.23
N GLY A 372 28.01 3.92 -32.86
CA GLY A 372 27.31 4.85 -33.74
C GLY A 372 26.30 4.22 -34.70
N GLN A 373 26.11 2.88 -34.66
CA GLN A 373 25.23 2.15 -35.55
C GLN A 373 23.73 2.32 -35.14
N ARG A 374 22.86 2.49 -36.10
CA ARG A 374 21.40 2.58 -35.90
C ARG A 374 20.76 1.21 -36.17
N ILE A 375 20.17 0.63 -35.17
CA ILE A 375 19.54 -0.70 -35.21
C ILE A 375 18.02 -0.53 -35.12
N ALA A 376 17.28 -0.93 -36.13
CA ALA A 376 15.82 -0.98 -36.08
C ALA A 376 15.34 -2.38 -35.64
N LEU A 377 14.54 -2.43 -34.57
CA LEU A 377 13.88 -3.66 -34.10
C LEU A 377 12.48 -3.75 -34.69
N VAL A 378 12.24 -4.76 -35.53
CA VAL A 378 10.99 -4.96 -36.25
C VAL A 378 10.42 -6.33 -35.95
N GLY A 379 9.10 -6.44 -35.78
CA GLY A 379 8.42 -7.70 -35.54
C GLY A 379 7.04 -7.50 -34.90
N PRO A 380 6.20 -8.53 -34.88
CA PRO A 380 4.86 -8.46 -34.30
C PRO A 380 4.89 -8.14 -32.80
N THR A 381 3.76 -7.72 -32.26
CA THR A 381 3.62 -7.51 -30.81
C THR A 381 3.93 -8.80 -30.07
N GLY A 382 4.67 -8.70 -28.96
CA GLY A 382 5.07 -9.86 -28.14
C GLY A 382 6.27 -10.65 -28.69
N CYS A 383 6.94 -10.24 -29.77
CA CYS A 383 8.09 -10.97 -30.34
C CYS A 383 9.41 -10.80 -29.54
N GLY A 384 9.44 -10.00 -28.46
CA GLY A 384 10.61 -9.83 -27.60
C GLY A 384 11.41 -8.53 -27.77
N LYS A 385 10.93 -7.52 -28.54
CA LYS A 385 11.61 -6.22 -28.69
C LYS A 385 11.87 -5.52 -27.35
N THR A 386 10.85 -5.39 -26.54
CA THR A 386 10.94 -4.80 -25.18
C THR A 386 11.81 -5.64 -24.28
N THR A 387 11.83 -6.96 -24.44
CA THR A 387 12.71 -7.85 -23.68
C THR A 387 14.18 -7.56 -23.96
N LEU A 388 14.56 -7.39 -25.22
CA LEU A 388 15.94 -7.02 -25.59
C LEU A 388 16.34 -5.71 -24.91
N VAL A 389 15.45 -4.70 -24.94
CA VAL A 389 15.65 -3.42 -24.25
C VAL A 389 15.84 -3.60 -22.74
N ASN A 390 14.99 -4.40 -22.11
CA ASN A 390 15.03 -4.67 -20.67
C ASN A 390 16.35 -5.37 -20.26
N LEU A 391 16.85 -6.27 -21.09
CA LEU A 391 18.14 -6.94 -20.85
C LEU A 391 19.30 -5.95 -20.98
N LEU A 392 19.30 -5.10 -22.01
CA LEU A 392 20.33 -4.08 -22.21
C LEU A 392 20.40 -3.08 -21.04
N MET A 393 19.23 -2.68 -20.50
CA MET A 393 19.12 -1.82 -19.30
C MET A 393 19.43 -2.56 -17.98
N ARG A 394 19.66 -3.88 -18.06
CA ARG A 394 19.81 -4.76 -16.89
C ARG A 394 18.68 -4.58 -15.88
N PHE A 395 17.43 -4.50 -16.39
CA PHE A 395 16.22 -4.59 -15.57
C PHE A 395 15.91 -6.03 -15.18
N TYR A 396 16.39 -6.97 -15.99
CA TYR A 396 16.36 -8.41 -15.76
C TYR A 396 17.75 -8.99 -15.97
N GLU A 397 18.11 -10.01 -15.18
CA GLU A 397 19.35 -10.77 -15.37
C GLU A 397 19.16 -11.81 -16.48
N ILE A 398 20.21 -12.06 -17.27
CA ILE A 398 20.23 -13.10 -18.30
C ILE A 398 20.29 -14.50 -17.65
N ASN A 399 19.68 -15.51 -18.28
CA ASN A 399 19.74 -16.90 -17.81
C ASN A 399 20.95 -17.68 -18.36
N GLY A 400 21.69 -17.11 -19.31
CA GLY A 400 22.90 -17.69 -19.88
C GLY A 400 23.46 -16.86 -21.01
N GLY A 401 24.68 -17.16 -21.41
CA GLY A 401 25.44 -16.37 -22.37
C GLY A 401 26.13 -15.16 -21.74
N THR A 402 26.50 -14.18 -22.53
CA THR A 402 27.14 -12.94 -22.07
C THR A 402 26.62 -11.75 -22.86
N LEU A 403 26.28 -10.66 -22.15
CA LEU A 403 25.98 -9.36 -22.74
C LEU A 403 27.09 -8.37 -22.40
N ARG A 404 27.70 -7.77 -23.42
CA ARG A 404 28.81 -6.82 -23.24
C ARG A 404 28.45 -5.45 -23.78
N VAL A 405 28.90 -4.43 -23.07
CA VAL A 405 28.86 -3.02 -23.50
C VAL A 405 30.29 -2.49 -23.46
N ASP A 406 30.77 -1.97 -24.59
CA ASP A 406 32.14 -1.50 -24.79
C ASP A 406 33.21 -2.53 -24.34
N GLY A 407 32.93 -3.83 -24.58
CA GLY A 407 33.79 -4.95 -24.23
C GLY A 407 33.66 -5.46 -22.79
N TYR A 408 32.97 -4.74 -21.91
CA TYR A 408 32.74 -5.14 -20.52
C TYR A 408 31.46 -5.95 -20.41
N SER A 409 31.50 -7.09 -19.70
CA SER A 409 30.27 -7.82 -19.35
C SER A 409 29.41 -6.99 -18.42
N ILE A 410 28.09 -6.94 -18.68
CA ILE A 410 27.15 -6.18 -17.83
C ILE A 410 27.08 -6.72 -16.40
N ASP A 411 27.46 -7.98 -16.18
CA ASP A 411 27.49 -8.60 -14.85
C ASP A 411 28.65 -8.11 -13.99
N ASN A 412 29.73 -7.64 -14.63
CA ASN A 412 30.97 -7.18 -13.98
C ASN A 412 31.07 -5.66 -13.86
N VAL A 413 30.02 -4.94 -14.22
CA VAL A 413 29.96 -3.47 -14.07
C VAL A 413 28.83 -3.07 -13.13
N THR A 414 28.97 -1.91 -12.49
CA THR A 414 27.88 -1.38 -11.64
C THR A 414 26.71 -0.93 -12.51
N ARG A 415 25.49 -1.23 -12.06
CA ARG A 415 24.26 -0.83 -12.78
C ARG A 415 24.15 0.67 -13.01
N ASP A 416 24.61 1.45 -12.05
CA ASP A 416 24.63 2.91 -12.13
C ASP A 416 25.48 3.40 -13.29
N SER A 417 26.71 2.87 -13.44
CA SER A 417 27.60 3.24 -14.54
C SER A 417 27.10 2.71 -15.89
N LEU A 418 26.53 1.50 -15.93
CA LEU A 418 25.89 0.96 -17.13
C LEU A 418 24.74 1.85 -17.60
N ARG A 419 23.79 2.12 -16.71
CA ARG A 419 22.64 3.00 -17.00
C ARG A 419 23.05 4.44 -17.25
N GLY A 420 24.22 4.86 -16.72
CA GLY A 420 24.89 6.12 -17.04
C GLY A 420 25.21 6.27 -18.52
N ASN A 421 25.59 5.18 -19.17
CA ASN A 421 25.92 5.09 -20.59
C ASN A 421 24.71 4.84 -21.50
N LEU A 422 23.52 4.63 -20.94
CA LEU A 422 22.29 4.35 -21.68
C LEU A 422 21.28 5.50 -21.52
N GLY A 423 20.65 5.90 -22.61
CA GLY A 423 19.54 6.87 -22.63
C GLY A 423 18.30 6.23 -23.20
N MET A 424 17.16 6.41 -22.55
CA MET A 424 15.91 5.78 -22.96
C MET A 424 14.83 6.82 -23.15
N VAL A 425 14.14 6.75 -24.29
CA VAL A 425 12.91 7.50 -24.56
C VAL A 425 11.81 6.48 -24.82
N LEU A 426 10.87 6.38 -23.88
CA LEU A 426 9.75 5.44 -23.93
C LEU A 426 8.58 6.00 -24.73
N GLN A 427 7.70 5.10 -25.17
CA GLN A 427 6.40 5.42 -25.75
C GLN A 427 5.53 6.22 -24.78
N GLU A 428 5.46 5.76 -23.51
CA GLU A 428 4.78 6.47 -22.44
C GLU A 428 5.69 7.55 -21.87
N THR A 429 5.31 8.80 -22.11
CA THR A 429 6.07 9.97 -21.67
C THR A 429 5.70 10.35 -20.26
N TRP A 430 6.49 9.94 -19.28
CA TRP A 430 6.29 10.32 -17.90
C TRP A 430 7.00 11.63 -17.56
N LEU A 431 6.26 12.54 -16.92
CA LEU A 431 6.77 13.79 -16.34
C LEU A 431 6.44 13.86 -14.86
N LYS A 432 7.44 14.27 -14.06
CA LYS A 432 7.28 14.53 -12.63
C LYS A 432 6.47 15.81 -12.42
N ALA A 433 5.62 15.84 -11.40
CA ALA A 433 5.05 17.09 -10.90
C ALA A 433 6.17 18.05 -10.47
N GLY A 434 6.18 19.27 -11.01
CA GLY A 434 7.25 20.26 -10.82
C GLY A 434 7.43 21.15 -12.04
N THR A 435 8.52 21.91 -12.11
CA THR A 435 8.77 22.81 -13.25
C THR A 435 9.25 22.06 -14.51
N ILE A 436 9.10 22.67 -15.68
CA ILE A 436 9.66 22.16 -16.94
C ILE A 436 11.19 22.04 -16.81
N ALA A 437 11.85 23.01 -16.18
CA ALA A 437 13.29 22.96 -15.95
C ALA A 437 13.70 21.74 -15.13
N GLU A 438 13.02 21.43 -14.02
CA GLU A 438 13.26 20.25 -13.19
C GLU A 438 13.02 18.96 -13.96
N ASN A 439 12.01 18.91 -14.83
CA ASN A 439 11.74 17.76 -15.68
C ASN A 439 12.84 17.49 -16.70
N ILE A 440 13.43 18.52 -17.31
CA ILE A 440 14.58 18.36 -18.20
C ILE A 440 15.83 17.98 -17.39
N ALA A 441 16.06 18.65 -16.25
CA ALA A 441 17.19 18.38 -15.36
C ALA A 441 17.14 17.00 -14.70
N TYR A 442 16.01 16.28 -14.76
CA TYR A 442 15.88 14.92 -14.21
C TYR A 442 16.97 13.95 -14.72
N GLY A 443 17.44 14.14 -15.95
CA GLY A 443 18.57 13.37 -16.52
C GLY A 443 19.95 13.75 -15.97
N LYS A 444 20.12 14.97 -15.46
CA LYS A 444 21.34 15.53 -14.88
C LYS A 444 20.95 16.60 -13.83
N PRO A 445 20.79 16.22 -12.54
CA PRO A 445 20.32 17.15 -11.50
C PRO A 445 21.17 18.41 -11.30
N ASP A 446 22.47 18.32 -11.56
CA ASP A 446 23.42 19.43 -11.40
C ASP A 446 23.53 20.33 -12.64
N ALA A 447 22.61 20.19 -13.62
CA ALA A 447 22.66 20.96 -14.86
C ALA A 447 22.37 22.44 -14.61
N THR A 448 23.17 23.31 -15.25
CA THR A 448 22.91 24.75 -15.22
C THR A 448 21.71 25.12 -16.09
N ARG A 449 21.16 26.31 -15.84
CA ARG A 449 20.02 26.83 -16.64
C ARG A 449 20.35 26.91 -18.12
N GLU A 450 21.60 27.28 -18.47
CA GLU A 450 22.12 27.38 -19.82
C GLU A 450 22.17 25.99 -20.48
N GLU A 451 22.61 24.96 -19.78
CA GLU A 451 22.63 23.58 -20.26
C GLU A 451 21.22 23.07 -20.54
N ILE A 452 20.27 23.35 -19.65
CA ILE A 452 18.85 22.99 -19.81
C ILE A 452 18.28 23.67 -21.06
N ILE A 453 18.50 24.97 -21.24
CA ILE A 453 18.06 25.72 -22.42
C ILE A 453 18.70 25.18 -23.70
N ALA A 454 19.99 24.86 -23.67
CA ALA A 454 20.70 24.30 -24.83
C ALA A 454 20.14 22.92 -25.22
N ALA A 455 19.85 22.06 -24.26
CA ALA A 455 19.22 20.76 -24.50
C ALA A 455 17.79 20.92 -25.07
N ALA A 456 17.00 21.82 -24.51
CA ALA A 456 15.64 22.11 -24.99
C ALA A 456 15.63 22.69 -26.42
N LYS A 457 16.62 23.51 -26.79
CA LYS A 457 16.77 24.03 -28.16
C LYS A 457 17.05 22.89 -29.14
N LYS A 458 17.97 22.00 -28.82
CA LYS A 458 18.29 20.83 -29.66
C LYS A 458 17.12 19.87 -29.81
N ALA A 459 16.32 19.72 -28.76
CA ALA A 459 15.11 18.89 -28.77
C ALA A 459 13.89 19.61 -29.38
N HIS A 460 14.02 20.77 -30.00
CA HIS A 460 12.93 21.60 -30.52
C HIS A 460 11.84 21.98 -29.48
N ALA A 461 12.14 21.83 -28.18
CA ALA A 461 11.22 22.15 -27.10
C ALA A 461 11.21 23.63 -26.72
N HIS A 462 12.32 24.36 -26.92
CA HIS A 462 12.49 25.75 -26.48
C HIS A 462 11.39 26.69 -26.97
N SER A 463 10.96 26.55 -28.22
CA SER A 463 9.98 27.45 -28.85
C SER A 463 8.60 27.38 -28.20
N PHE A 464 8.14 26.21 -27.79
CA PHE A 464 6.87 26.09 -27.08
C PHE A 464 6.98 26.48 -25.61
N ILE A 465 8.13 26.15 -24.96
CA ILE A 465 8.38 26.51 -23.56
C ILE A 465 8.32 28.03 -23.40
N CYS A 466 8.96 28.80 -24.26
CA CYS A 466 8.94 30.27 -24.20
C CYS A 466 7.56 30.89 -24.45
N ARG A 467 6.60 30.16 -25.00
CA ARG A 467 5.21 30.63 -25.19
C ARG A 467 4.32 30.39 -23.98
N LEU A 468 4.79 29.57 -23.01
CA LEU A 468 4.07 29.36 -21.77
C LEU A 468 4.24 30.58 -20.84
N PRO A 469 3.24 30.90 -20.00
CA PRO A 469 3.26 32.11 -19.16
C PRO A 469 4.51 32.26 -18.29
N ASN A 470 5.02 31.15 -17.74
CA ASN A 470 6.21 31.12 -16.87
C ASN A 470 7.42 30.48 -17.56
N GLY A 471 7.39 30.23 -18.86
CA GLY A 471 8.49 29.60 -19.60
C GLY A 471 8.96 28.29 -18.96
N TYR A 472 10.23 28.18 -18.68
CA TYR A 472 10.83 26.99 -18.04
C TYR A 472 10.39 26.75 -16.59
N ASP A 473 9.86 27.76 -15.92
CA ASP A 473 9.37 27.66 -14.53
C ASP A 473 7.86 27.34 -14.48
N THR A 474 7.26 27.05 -15.65
CA THR A 474 5.88 26.58 -15.75
C THR A 474 5.75 25.24 -15.02
N GLN A 475 4.76 25.15 -14.13
CA GLN A 475 4.44 23.93 -13.39
C GLN A 475 3.78 22.90 -14.34
N VAL A 476 4.34 21.72 -14.32
CA VAL A 476 3.78 20.53 -14.98
C VAL A 476 2.92 19.82 -13.94
N ALA A 477 1.64 19.59 -14.27
CA ALA A 477 0.75 18.78 -13.43
C ALA A 477 1.20 17.31 -13.44
N GLU A 478 0.72 16.56 -12.48
CA GLU A 478 0.92 15.10 -12.45
C GLU A 478 0.49 14.50 -13.80
N ASP A 479 1.34 13.62 -14.35
CA ASP A 479 1.19 13.03 -15.70
C ASP A 479 1.19 14.04 -16.86
N GLY A 480 1.56 15.30 -16.64
CA GLY A 480 1.65 16.31 -17.68
C GLY A 480 0.31 16.71 -18.30
N GLY A 481 -0.80 16.64 -17.55
CA GLY A 481 -2.14 16.90 -18.06
C GLY A 481 -2.37 18.27 -18.70
N ASN A 482 -1.48 19.23 -18.45
CA ASN A 482 -1.51 20.58 -19.03
C ASN A 482 -0.57 20.75 -20.25
N ILE A 483 0.06 19.68 -20.73
CA ILE A 483 1.02 19.67 -21.85
C ILE A 483 0.60 18.60 -22.86
N SER A 484 0.64 18.94 -24.18
CA SER A 484 0.27 17.95 -25.21
C SER A 484 1.25 16.77 -25.25
N GLN A 485 0.80 15.62 -25.76
CA GLN A 485 1.61 14.41 -25.85
C GLN A 485 2.93 14.63 -26.62
N GLY A 486 2.89 15.34 -27.76
CA GLY A 486 4.10 15.66 -28.50
C GLY A 486 5.05 16.58 -27.74
N GLN A 487 4.52 17.58 -27.01
CA GLN A 487 5.33 18.44 -26.16
C GLN A 487 5.97 17.65 -25.01
N ARG A 488 5.25 16.71 -24.37
CA ARG A 488 5.82 15.79 -23.38
C ARG A 488 6.97 14.99 -23.96
N GLN A 489 6.82 14.47 -25.17
CA GLN A 489 7.86 13.70 -25.84
C GLN A 489 9.11 14.54 -26.12
N LEU A 490 8.96 15.80 -26.57
CA LEU A 490 10.08 16.73 -26.75
C LEU A 490 10.81 17.00 -25.41
N LEU A 491 10.11 17.10 -24.28
CA LEU A 491 10.74 17.25 -22.96
C LEU A 491 11.51 15.99 -22.57
N CYS A 492 10.97 14.78 -22.81
CA CYS A 492 11.68 13.53 -22.58
C CYS A 492 12.92 13.40 -23.45
N ILE A 493 12.88 13.83 -24.72
CA ILE A 493 14.06 13.90 -25.61
C ILE A 493 15.08 14.90 -25.05
N ALA A 494 14.65 16.09 -24.61
CA ALA A 494 15.54 17.09 -24.01
C ALA A 494 16.27 16.57 -22.77
N ARG A 495 15.59 15.78 -21.92
CA ARG A 495 16.16 15.07 -20.76
C ARG A 495 17.32 14.17 -21.16
N VAL A 496 17.17 13.38 -22.21
CA VAL A 496 18.21 12.48 -22.72
C VAL A 496 19.32 13.25 -23.42
N MET A 497 18.99 14.32 -24.17
CA MET A 497 19.98 15.20 -24.79
C MET A 497 20.90 15.90 -23.77
N LEU A 498 20.36 16.23 -22.59
CA LEU A 498 21.12 16.85 -21.52
C LEU A 498 22.19 15.88 -20.94
N ARG A 499 21.83 14.60 -20.82
CA ARG A 499 22.70 13.54 -20.27
C ARG A 499 23.79 13.08 -21.25
N ARG A 500 23.52 13.12 -22.56
CA ARG A 500 24.43 12.73 -23.66
C ARG A 500 24.98 11.30 -23.58
N PRO A 501 24.17 10.29 -23.39
CA PRO A 501 24.65 8.91 -23.34
C PRO A 501 25.14 8.42 -24.73
N PRO A 502 26.14 7.51 -24.79
CA PRO A 502 26.65 6.94 -26.06
C PRO A 502 25.68 5.95 -26.69
N ILE A 503 24.80 5.32 -25.92
CA ILE A 503 23.82 4.35 -26.40
C ILE A 503 22.41 4.87 -26.13
N LEU A 504 21.55 4.76 -27.13
CA LEU A 504 20.16 5.19 -27.09
C LEU A 504 19.21 4.02 -27.28
N ILE A 505 18.12 4.05 -26.55
CA ILE A 505 16.96 3.17 -26.70
C ILE A 505 15.75 4.04 -26.96
N LEU A 506 15.16 3.90 -28.13
CA LEU A 506 14.07 4.74 -28.60
C LEU A 506 12.84 3.89 -28.91
N ASP A 507 11.71 4.17 -28.26
CA ASP A 507 10.43 3.54 -28.58
C ASP A 507 9.53 4.56 -29.31
N GLU A 508 9.30 4.32 -30.61
CA GLU A 508 8.75 5.28 -31.56
C GLU A 508 7.23 5.13 -31.75
N ALA A 509 6.43 5.24 -30.71
CA ALA A 509 4.98 5.26 -30.87
C ALA A 509 4.42 6.70 -30.81
N THR A 510 3.97 7.22 -31.96
CA THR A 510 3.48 8.61 -32.10
C THR A 510 2.06 8.68 -32.62
N SER A 511 1.26 7.65 -32.41
CA SER A 511 -0.09 7.51 -33.00
C SER A 511 -1.12 8.59 -32.60
N SER A 512 -0.77 9.50 -31.68
CA SER A 512 -1.70 10.50 -31.12
C SER A 512 -1.13 11.93 -31.13
N ILE A 513 -0.16 12.23 -32.01
CA ILE A 513 0.51 13.54 -32.08
C ILE A 513 0.06 14.26 -33.34
N ASP A 514 -0.16 15.56 -33.26
CA ASP A 514 -0.45 16.38 -34.44
C ASP A 514 0.74 16.41 -35.41
N THR A 515 0.46 16.50 -36.73
CA THR A 515 1.45 16.38 -37.79
C THR A 515 2.61 17.37 -37.66
N ARG A 516 2.36 18.61 -37.19
CA ARG A 516 3.40 19.61 -37.02
C ARG A 516 4.37 19.27 -35.89
N THR A 517 3.85 18.85 -34.74
CA THR A 517 4.68 18.45 -33.59
C THR A 517 5.38 17.12 -33.89
N GLU A 518 4.76 16.26 -34.69
CA GLU A 518 5.35 15.01 -35.15
C GLU A 518 6.67 15.23 -35.91
N VAL A 519 6.69 16.18 -36.84
CA VAL A 519 7.93 16.55 -37.57
C VAL A 519 9.02 17.03 -36.60
N LEU A 520 8.67 17.88 -35.63
CA LEU A 520 9.63 18.35 -34.62
C LEU A 520 10.19 17.22 -33.75
N VAL A 521 9.34 16.24 -33.40
CA VAL A 521 9.76 15.05 -32.64
C VAL A 521 10.72 14.19 -33.47
N GLN A 522 10.46 14.01 -34.76
CA GLN A 522 11.34 13.28 -35.65
C GLN A 522 12.69 13.98 -35.81
N ASP A 523 12.69 15.29 -36.08
CA ASP A 523 13.92 16.07 -36.15
C ASP A 523 14.73 15.99 -34.84
N ALA A 524 14.05 16.01 -33.70
CA ALA A 524 14.69 15.85 -32.40
C ALA A 524 15.31 14.44 -32.20
N PHE A 525 14.64 13.38 -32.66
CA PHE A 525 15.20 12.03 -32.64
C PHE A 525 16.41 11.91 -33.57
N GLU A 526 16.36 12.45 -34.79
CA GLU A 526 17.49 12.43 -35.72
C GLU A 526 18.70 13.17 -35.14
N GLU A 527 18.50 14.34 -34.51
CA GLU A 527 19.56 15.08 -33.82
C GLU A 527 20.10 14.30 -32.61
N LEU A 528 19.22 13.63 -31.85
CA LEU A 528 19.61 12.83 -30.71
C LEU A 528 20.48 11.63 -31.11
N MET A 529 20.18 10.98 -32.24
CA MET A 529 20.90 9.78 -32.72
C MET A 529 22.26 10.06 -33.35
N LYS A 530 22.57 11.30 -33.74
CA LYS A 530 23.84 11.63 -34.41
C LYS A 530 25.06 11.18 -33.60
N GLY A 531 25.86 10.29 -34.20
CA GLY A 531 27.11 9.78 -33.61
C GLY A 531 26.92 8.87 -32.41
N ARG A 532 25.74 8.29 -32.21
CA ARG A 532 25.41 7.41 -31.08
C ARG A 532 24.83 6.11 -31.56
N THR A 533 25.16 5.04 -30.83
CA THR A 533 24.53 3.72 -31.06
C THR A 533 23.06 3.80 -30.65
N SER A 534 22.16 3.41 -31.54
CA SER A 534 20.72 3.60 -31.31
C SER A 534 19.95 2.31 -31.57
N PHE A 535 19.22 1.82 -30.57
CA PHE A 535 18.24 0.75 -30.71
C PHE A 535 16.86 1.37 -30.81
N ILE A 536 16.17 1.14 -31.91
CA ILE A 536 14.91 1.79 -32.21
C ILE A 536 13.83 0.72 -32.36
N VAL A 537 12.83 0.73 -31.47
CA VAL A 537 11.61 -0.05 -31.65
C VAL A 537 10.78 0.67 -32.71
N ALA A 538 10.97 0.26 -33.97
CA ALA A 538 10.48 1.01 -35.11
C ALA A 538 9.01 0.66 -35.41
N HIS A 539 8.18 1.71 -35.41
CA HIS A 539 6.77 1.68 -35.83
C HIS A 539 6.54 2.50 -37.10
N ARG A 540 7.59 3.13 -37.64
CA ARG A 540 7.54 3.98 -38.83
C ARG A 540 8.45 3.50 -39.94
N LEU A 541 7.98 3.64 -41.14
CA LEU A 541 8.70 3.24 -42.36
C LEU A 541 9.99 4.05 -42.56
N SER A 542 9.95 5.36 -42.28
CA SER A 542 11.11 6.26 -42.45
C SER A 542 12.27 5.82 -41.55
N THR A 543 11.98 5.50 -40.30
CA THR A 543 12.97 5.06 -39.33
C THR A 543 13.55 3.70 -39.72
N ILE A 544 12.74 2.79 -40.20
CA ILE A 544 13.17 1.47 -40.67
C ILE A 544 14.12 1.61 -41.87
N LYS A 545 13.77 2.48 -42.86
CA LYS A 545 14.59 2.68 -44.06
C LYS A 545 15.92 3.32 -43.81
N ASN A 546 16.03 4.18 -42.78
CA ASN A 546 17.24 4.92 -42.46
C ASN A 546 18.14 4.18 -41.44
N ALA A 547 17.77 2.98 -41.02
CA ALA A 547 18.59 2.17 -40.11
C ALA A 547 19.75 1.51 -40.85
N ASP A 548 20.93 1.47 -40.20
CA ASP A 548 22.10 0.78 -40.72
C ASP A 548 21.90 -0.74 -40.76
N GLN A 549 21.10 -1.26 -39.79
CA GLN A 549 20.74 -2.66 -39.73
C GLN A 549 19.32 -2.81 -39.16
N ILE A 550 18.53 -3.66 -39.76
CA ILE A 550 17.20 -4.06 -39.28
C ILE A 550 17.32 -5.47 -38.69
N LEU A 551 16.81 -5.65 -37.49
CA LEU A 551 16.68 -6.94 -36.82
C LEU A 551 15.21 -7.34 -36.82
N VAL A 552 14.89 -8.40 -37.55
CA VAL A 552 13.53 -8.94 -37.63
C VAL A 552 13.38 -10.01 -36.55
N MET A 553 12.50 -9.71 -35.61
CA MET A 553 12.30 -10.58 -34.43
C MET A 553 10.99 -11.37 -34.54
N LYS A 554 11.05 -12.65 -34.17
CA LYS A 554 9.89 -13.55 -34.05
C LYS A 554 10.11 -14.51 -32.88
N ALA A 555 9.14 -14.58 -31.99
CA ALA A 555 9.20 -15.48 -30.82
C ALA A 555 10.54 -15.43 -30.06
N GLY A 556 11.03 -14.22 -29.76
CA GLY A 556 12.27 -14.00 -28.99
C GLY A 556 13.58 -14.10 -29.79
N ASN A 557 13.56 -14.59 -31.01
CA ASN A 557 14.76 -14.82 -31.82
C ASN A 557 14.86 -13.83 -32.98
N ILE A 558 16.08 -13.49 -33.38
CA ILE A 558 16.37 -12.72 -34.60
C ILE A 558 16.35 -13.71 -35.77
N ILE A 559 15.34 -13.60 -36.64
CA ILE A 559 15.16 -14.53 -37.78
C ILE A 559 15.76 -14.00 -39.08
N GLU A 560 15.83 -12.67 -39.23
CA GLU A 560 16.43 -12.00 -40.39
C GLU A 560 17.19 -10.76 -39.93
N ARG A 561 18.28 -10.42 -40.61
CA ARG A 561 19.07 -9.21 -40.38
C ARG A 561 19.64 -8.69 -41.68
N GLY A 562 19.65 -7.38 -41.84
CA GLY A 562 20.17 -6.71 -43.06
C GLY A 562 19.67 -5.29 -43.19
N THR A 563 19.96 -4.64 -44.28
CA THR A 563 19.39 -3.33 -44.67
C THR A 563 17.97 -3.49 -45.22
N HIS A 564 17.26 -2.40 -45.38
CA HIS A 564 15.91 -2.40 -45.94
C HIS A 564 15.85 -3.05 -47.35
N GLU A 565 16.81 -2.71 -48.19
CA GLU A 565 16.88 -3.20 -49.55
C GLU A 565 17.22 -4.71 -49.63
N GLU A 566 18.19 -5.15 -48.81
CA GLU A 566 18.60 -6.55 -48.73
C GLU A 566 17.43 -7.44 -48.25
N LEU A 567 16.73 -7.03 -47.21
CA LEU A 567 15.62 -7.81 -46.64
C LEU A 567 14.39 -7.85 -47.56
N LEU A 568 14.11 -6.79 -48.33
CA LEU A 568 13.08 -6.82 -49.34
C LEU A 568 13.45 -7.76 -50.49
N ALA A 569 14.71 -7.76 -50.91
CA ALA A 569 15.21 -8.64 -51.99
C ALA A 569 15.19 -10.11 -51.55
N GLN A 570 15.44 -10.43 -50.27
CA GLN A 570 15.35 -11.80 -49.73
C GLN A 570 13.94 -12.39 -49.80
N GLY A 571 12.89 -11.52 -49.82
CA GLY A 571 11.50 -11.96 -49.92
C GLY A 571 10.97 -12.70 -48.69
N GLY A 572 11.65 -12.57 -47.52
CA GLY A 572 11.36 -13.27 -46.31
C GLY A 572 10.23 -12.68 -45.46
N PHE A 573 10.30 -12.92 -44.13
CA PHE A 573 9.28 -12.45 -43.17
C PHE A 573 9.20 -10.91 -43.10
N TYR A 574 10.35 -10.24 -43.25
CA TYR A 574 10.40 -8.77 -43.31
C TYR A 574 9.53 -8.22 -44.46
N LYS A 575 9.61 -8.81 -45.65
CA LYS A 575 8.80 -8.37 -46.80
C LYS A 575 7.32 -8.57 -46.52
N GLN A 576 6.93 -9.67 -45.90
CA GLN A 576 5.52 -9.90 -45.52
C GLN A 576 5.03 -8.85 -44.51
N LEU A 577 5.83 -8.51 -43.49
CA LEU A 577 5.51 -7.44 -42.54
C LEU A 577 5.40 -6.08 -43.24
N TYR A 578 6.34 -5.76 -44.12
CA TYR A 578 6.37 -4.54 -44.87
C TYR A 578 5.11 -4.37 -45.75
N GLU A 579 4.77 -5.40 -46.52
CA GLU A 579 3.59 -5.40 -47.39
C GLU A 579 2.28 -5.33 -46.58
N SER A 580 2.23 -5.97 -45.41
CA SER A 580 1.02 -5.92 -44.57
C SER A 580 0.80 -4.58 -43.85
N GLN A 581 1.87 -3.89 -43.47
CA GLN A 581 1.80 -2.67 -42.65
C GLN A 581 1.94 -1.38 -43.49
N PHE A 582 2.71 -1.39 -44.57
CA PHE A 582 3.16 -0.19 -45.24
C PHE A 582 2.85 -0.15 -46.74
N ALA A 583 2.58 -1.27 -47.43
CA ALA A 583 2.32 -1.29 -48.86
C ALA A 583 0.90 -0.88 -49.27
N LYS A 584 0.01 -0.62 -48.29
CA LYS A 584 -1.37 -0.15 -48.53
C LYS A 584 -1.59 1.34 -48.20
N ALA A 585 -0.52 2.09 -47.94
CA ALA A 585 -0.58 3.52 -47.67
C ALA A 585 -0.18 4.35 -48.91
#